data_1e2fc624f7bd8ed1cfa604df1a9cf889
#
_entry.id   1e2fc624f7bd8ed1cfa604df1a9cf889
#
_cell.length_a   1.000
_cell.length_b   1.000
_cell.length_c   1.000
_cell.angle_alpha   90.00
_cell.angle_beta   90.00
_cell.angle_gamma   90.00
#
_symmetry.space_group_name_H-M   'P 1'
#
loop_
_entity.id
_entity.type
_entity.pdbx_description
1 polymer ?
#
loop_
_entity_poly.entity_id
_entity_poly.type
_entity_poly.pdbx_seq_one_letter_code
_entity_poly.pdbx_strand_id
1 'polypeptide(L)'
;MTRAALWPLLVALALRLAAVFTSDAVVADVARYERVARHLLDESWNPYSTERLYPYPPPWAGVEAAALRLAREGVGSFAVNVKLPVVAADLGVVALLARAAAGGLASPLAAWLYALHPVSLLIGGAHGQFDSIPLAFLLLAVLLAERGRARASALALGAGIATKSFPVLALPFLAFAGGASWRAALRYAAIALAPGALLLIPFAVADAPALRRELFGYGGIADFGWAAVARGLDWLASGALPRSEARFWPAAALVSRLAFLGAWAALALAVRARRLELPPRRAVLALFLAFAVLYGLQSAQYLLWVVPFALLHPGKAAAVHAAAASVGLVGFYFFLAPGVLAPGPLEGHALTLAGGAWLLGAAATLVVCAVWLGSVLRESIPPSLRSEPRGV
;
A
#
# COMPACT_ATOMS: atom_id res chain seq x y z
N MET A 1 -5.13 23.03 14.48
CA MET A 1 -5.59 21.66 14.86
C MET A 1 -6.66 21.81 15.94
N THR A 2 -7.84 21.22 15.74
CA THR A 2 -8.86 21.19 16.79
C THR A 2 -8.44 20.19 17.88
N ARG A 3 -8.87 20.41 19.14
CA ARG A 3 -8.61 19.45 20.26
C ARG A 3 -9.03 18.02 19.91
N ALA A 4 -10.06 17.85 19.08
CA ALA A 4 -10.54 16.57 18.59
C ALA A 4 -9.53 15.79 17.71
N ALA A 5 -8.62 16.49 17.02
CA ALA A 5 -7.59 15.85 16.18
C ALA A 5 -6.31 15.50 16.97
N LEU A 6 -6.09 16.08 18.14
CA LEU A 6 -4.87 15.91 18.92
C LEU A 6 -4.78 14.51 19.54
N TRP A 7 -5.87 14.02 20.15
CA TRP A 7 -5.86 12.73 20.84
C TRP A 7 -5.56 11.53 19.94
N PRO A 8 -6.21 11.36 18.75
CA PRO A 8 -5.85 10.28 17.86
C PRO A 8 -4.39 10.34 17.39
N LEU A 9 -3.80 11.55 17.25
CA LEU A 9 -2.38 11.71 16.91
C LEU A 9 -1.45 11.25 18.04
N LEU A 10 -1.75 11.64 19.30
CA LEU A 10 -0.95 11.23 20.45
C LEU A 10 -1.00 9.71 20.68
N VAL A 11 -2.20 9.12 20.59
CA VAL A 11 -2.36 7.66 20.70
C VAL A 11 -1.65 6.94 19.54
N ALA A 12 -1.80 7.45 18.30
CA ALA A 12 -1.10 6.90 17.15
C ALA A 12 0.42 6.94 17.32
N LEU A 13 0.96 8.06 17.80
CA LEU A 13 2.38 8.22 18.08
C LEU A 13 2.85 7.21 19.15
N ALA A 14 2.17 7.16 20.28
CA ALA A 14 2.54 6.27 21.38
C ALA A 14 2.56 4.79 20.95
N LEU A 15 1.51 4.32 20.25
CA LEU A 15 1.43 2.93 19.80
C LEU A 15 2.49 2.60 18.76
N ARG A 16 2.79 3.52 17.82
CA ARG A 16 3.81 3.28 16.78
C ARG A 16 5.21 3.32 17.35
N LEU A 17 5.51 4.24 18.26
CA LEU A 17 6.80 4.23 18.97
C LEU A 17 6.94 2.97 19.80
N ALA A 18 5.91 2.54 20.52
CA ALA A 18 5.92 1.26 21.23
C ALA A 18 6.24 0.11 20.26
N ALA A 19 5.57 0.03 19.10
CA ALA A 19 5.84 -1.01 18.11
C ALA A 19 7.26 -0.93 17.53
N VAL A 20 7.81 0.27 17.29
CA VAL A 20 9.18 0.48 16.81
C VAL A 20 10.21 -0.02 17.83
N PHE A 21 10.03 0.32 19.11
CA PHE A 21 11.00 -0.03 20.15
C PHE A 21 10.87 -1.45 20.68
N THR A 22 9.72 -2.10 20.52
CA THR A 22 9.51 -3.50 20.94
C THR A 22 9.81 -4.51 19.82
N SER A 23 9.86 -4.09 18.56
CA SER A 23 10.20 -4.95 17.42
C SER A 23 11.66 -4.76 17.02
N ASP A 24 12.59 -5.32 17.79
CA ASP A 24 14.02 -5.37 17.45
C ASP A 24 14.33 -6.34 16.29
N ALA A 25 13.31 -7.04 15.83
CA ALA A 25 13.46 -7.99 14.75
C ALA A 25 13.97 -7.28 13.49
N VAL A 26 15.14 -7.70 13.08
CA VAL A 26 15.66 -7.43 11.75
C VAL A 26 14.81 -8.24 10.75
N VAL A 27 13.61 -7.73 10.46
CA VAL A 27 12.74 -8.31 9.43
C VAL A 27 13.53 -8.30 8.12
N ALA A 28 13.27 -9.28 7.26
CA ALA A 28 13.98 -9.44 5.99
C ALA A 28 14.06 -8.14 5.16
N ASP A 29 13.01 -7.28 5.23
CA ASP A 29 13.00 -5.99 4.54
C ASP A 29 13.92 -4.95 5.19
N VAL A 30 13.93 -4.85 6.52
CA VAL A 30 14.86 -3.95 7.26
C VAL A 30 16.31 -4.36 7.02
N ALA A 31 16.61 -5.67 7.01
CA ALA A 31 17.92 -6.17 6.67
C ALA A 31 18.32 -5.85 5.23
N ARG A 32 17.36 -5.85 4.31
CA ARG A 32 17.58 -5.44 2.92
C ARG A 32 17.88 -3.95 2.82
N TYR A 33 17.12 -3.11 3.51
CA TYR A 33 17.37 -1.66 3.59
C TYR A 33 18.76 -1.34 4.14
N GLU A 34 19.19 -2.07 5.18
CA GLU A 34 20.53 -1.89 5.74
C GLU A 34 21.64 -2.27 4.73
N ARG A 35 21.46 -3.35 3.96
CA ARG A 35 22.41 -3.70 2.90
C ARG A 35 22.50 -2.63 1.81
N VAL A 36 21.37 -2.07 1.37
CA VAL A 36 21.34 -0.95 0.41
C VAL A 36 22.03 0.28 1.00
N ALA A 37 21.76 0.61 2.27
CA ALA A 37 22.40 1.71 2.96
C ALA A 37 23.94 1.55 3.06
N ARG A 38 24.43 0.33 3.37
CA ARG A 38 25.86 0.01 3.38
C ARG A 38 26.46 0.18 2.00
N HIS A 39 25.82 -0.35 0.97
CA HIS A 39 26.24 -0.18 -0.42
C HIS A 39 26.38 1.30 -0.80
N LEU A 40 25.40 2.13 -0.43
CA LEU A 40 25.42 3.57 -0.72
C LEU A 40 26.52 4.33 0.02
N LEU A 41 26.84 3.96 1.24
CA LEU A 41 27.82 4.67 2.05
C LEU A 41 29.25 4.18 1.82
N ASP A 42 29.44 2.91 1.45
CA ASP A 42 30.74 2.25 1.47
C ASP A 42 31.23 1.88 0.06
N GLU A 43 30.32 1.69 -0.93
CA GLU A 43 30.69 1.12 -2.22
C GLU A 43 30.31 2.02 -3.43
N SER A 44 29.06 2.44 -3.53
CA SER A 44 28.54 3.16 -4.70
C SER A 44 27.38 4.07 -4.38
N TRP A 45 27.34 5.25 -5.00
CA TRP A 45 26.21 6.18 -4.90
C TRP A 45 24.91 5.67 -5.57
N ASN A 46 25.00 4.62 -6.41
CA ASN A 46 23.89 4.11 -7.23
C ASN A 46 23.20 2.93 -6.52
N PRO A 47 21.97 3.09 -5.97
CA PRO A 47 21.24 2.00 -5.29
C PRO A 47 20.86 0.86 -6.25
N TYR A 48 20.82 1.10 -7.55
CA TYR A 48 20.42 0.11 -8.55
C TYR A 48 21.55 -0.85 -8.95
N SER A 49 22.79 -0.61 -8.50
CA SER A 49 23.89 -1.55 -8.69
C SER A 49 23.93 -2.70 -7.68
N THR A 50 22.90 -2.82 -6.82
CA THR A 50 22.78 -3.80 -5.72
C THR A 50 22.28 -5.19 -6.11
N GLU A 51 22.12 -5.51 -7.38
CA GLU A 51 21.69 -6.84 -7.86
C GLU A 51 20.39 -7.37 -7.24
N ARG A 52 19.25 -6.69 -7.51
CA ARG A 52 17.88 -7.06 -7.09
C ARG A 52 17.53 -6.78 -5.64
N LEU A 53 18.17 -5.82 -5.03
CA LEU A 53 17.84 -5.41 -3.67
C LEU A 53 16.95 -4.16 -3.59
N TYR A 54 16.93 -3.29 -4.63
CA TYR A 54 16.31 -1.98 -4.56
C TYR A 54 15.25 -1.73 -5.66
N PRO A 55 13.99 -2.21 -5.52
CA PRO A 55 12.94 -2.02 -6.52
C PRO A 55 12.14 -0.71 -6.33
N TYR A 56 12.75 0.35 -5.80
CA TYR A 56 12.06 1.59 -5.46
C TYR A 56 12.67 2.80 -6.16
N PRO A 57 11.92 3.94 -6.28
CA PRO A 57 12.52 5.23 -6.63
C PRO A 57 13.54 5.70 -5.59
N PRO A 58 14.49 6.60 -5.99
CA PRO A 58 15.69 6.90 -5.21
C PRO A 58 15.50 7.49 -3.80
N PRO A 59 14.44 8.29 -3.49
CA PRO A 59 14.35 8.97 -2.20
C PRO A 59 14.40 8.05 -0.98
N TRP A 60 13.87 6.82 -1.08
CA TRP A 60 13.93 5.89 0.03
C TRP A 60 15.36 5.42 0.33
N ALA A 61 16.19 5.23 -0.68
CA ALA A 61 17.61 4.92 -0.50
C ALA A 61 18.36 6.01 0.28
N GLY A 62 18.00 7.27 0.08
CA GLY A 62 18.51 8.37 0.88
C GLY A 62 18.11 8.30 2.35
N VAL A 63 16.88 7.86 2.64
CA VAL A 63 16.41 7.60 4.02
C VAL A 63 17.18 6.45 4.65
N GLU A 64 17.39 5.35 3.92
CA GLU A 64 18.17 4.20 4.37
C GLU A 64 19.61 4.61 4.70
N ALA A 65 20.27 5.35 3.82
CA ALA A 65 21.64 5.85 4.05
C ALA A 65 21.72 6.79 5.26
N ALA A 66 20.77 7.71 5.42
CA ALA A 66 20.70 8.61 6.56
C ALA A 66 20.49 7.83 7.89
N ALA A 67 19.60 6.84 7.88
CA ALA A 67 19.36 5.98 9.05
C ALA A 67 20.63 5.21 9.50
N LEU A 68 21.40 4.68 8.52
CA LEU A 68 22.63 3.99 8.82
C LEU A 68 23.74 4.94 9.31
N ARG A 69 23.83 6.15 8.74
CA ARG A 69 24.78 7.17 9.20
C ARG A 69 24.51 7.53 10.66
N LEU A 70 23.24 7.83 11.02
CA LEU A 70 22.87 8.12 12.41
C LEU A 70 23.22 6.96 13.35
N ALA A 71 22.96 5.72 12.94
CA ALA A 71 23.31 4.55 13.74
C ALA A 71 24.83 4.40 13.95
N ARG A 72 25.65 4.69 12.92
CA ARG A 72 27.13 4.71 13.01
C ARG A 72 27.66 5.83 13.91
N GLU A 73 26.93 6.93 14.00
CA GLU A 73 27.23 8.05 14.91
C GLU A 73 26.72 7.82 16.34
N GLY A 74 26.15 6.64 16.63
CA GLY A 74 25.64 6.27 17.96
C GLY A 74 24.22 6.80 18.26
N VAL A 75 23.51 7.33 17.26
CA VAL A 75 22.13 7.83 17.39
C VAL A 75 21.16 6.72 17.05
N GLY A 76 20.68 5.99 18.03
CA GLY A 76 19.74 4.88 17.86
C GLY A 76 20.30 3.70 17.07
N SER A 77 19.44 2.70 16.80
CA SER A 77 19.76 1.60 15.88
C SER A 77 19.30 1.93 14.46
N PHE A 78 19.86 1.26 13.45
CA PHE A 78 19.38 1.38 12.06
C PHE A 78 17.88 1.06 11.97
N ALA A 79 17.44 -0.02 12.60
CA ALA A 79 16.05 -0.45 12.57
C ALA A 79 15.09 0.59 13.16
N VAL A 80 15.47 1.27 14.24
CA VAL A 80 14.69 2.37 14.81
C VAL A 80 14.68 3.57 13.83
N ASN A 81 15.87 4.01 13.40
CA ASN A 81 16.01 5.22 12.59
C ASN A 81 15.26 5.14 11.25
N VAL A 82 15.29 3.98 10.57
CA VAL A 82 14.61 3.80 9.28
C VAL A 82 13.09 3.76 9.42
N LYS A 83 12.55 3.38 10.59
CA LYS A 83 11.11 3.36 10.88
C LYS A 83 10.53 4.74 11.25
N LEU A 84 11.34 5.67 11.79
CA LEU A 84 10.82 6.98 12.22
C LEU A 84 10.13 7.79 11.12
N PRO A 85 10.65 7.89 9.87
CA PRO A 85 9.95 8.56 8.78
C PRO A 85 8.61 7.89 8.43
N VAL A 86 8.50 6.56 8.60
CA VAL A 86 7.26 5.81 8.39
C VAL A 86 6.24 6.19 9.47
N VAL A 87 6.65 6.27 10.72
CA VAL A 87 5.80 6.76 11.83
C VAL A 87 5.31 8.18 11.55
N ALA A 88 6.19 9.09 11.11
CA ALA A 88 5.80 10.45 10.76
C ALA A 88 4.74 10.48 9.64
N ALA A 89 4.88 9.63 8.62
CA ALA A 89 3.90 9.51 7.54
C ALA A 89 2.56 8.93 8.04
N ASP A 90 2.57 7.95 8.91
CA ASP A 90 1.36 7.40 9.53
C ASP A 90 0.60 8.47 10.35
N LEU A 91 1.33 9.31 11.10
CA LEU A 91 0.72 10.47 11.76
C LEU A 91 0.15 11.47 10.74
N GLY A 92 0.81 11.63 9.60
CA GLY A 92 0.29 12.39 8.46
C GLY A 92 -1.04 11.85 7.96
N VAL A 93 -1.20 10.52 7.84
CA VAL A 93 -2.47 9.88 7.46
C VAL A 93 -3.56 10.14 8.52
N VAL A 94 -3.25 9.99 9.81
CA VAL A 94 -4.18 10.32 10.90
C VAL A 94 -4.64 11.79 10.81
N ALA A 95 -3.71 12.72 10.60
CA ALA A 95 -4.02 14.15 10.47
C ALA A 95 -4.90 14.43 9.24
N LEU A 96 -4.63 13.79 8.11
CA LEU A 96 -5.41 13.93 6.88
C LEU A 96 -6.83 13.38 7.05
N LEU A 97 -7.00 12.23 7.70
CA LEU A 97 -8.33 11.67 8.01
C LEU A 97 -9.11 12.56 8.98
N ALA A 98 -8.46 13.13 9.99
CA ALA A 98 -9.09 14.12 10.89
C ALA A 98 -9.56 15.37 10.12
N ARG A 99 -8.75 15.86 9.17
CA ARG A 99 -9.13 16.98 8.28
C ARG A 99 -10.24 16.60 7.29
N ALA A 100 -10.24 15.37 6.80
CA ALA A 100 -11.32 14.85 5.96
C ALA A 100 -12.64 14.79 6.73
N ALA A 101 -12.61 14.32 7.97
CA ALA A 101 -13.77 14.30 8.85
C ALA A 101 -14.30 15.71 9.16
N ALA A 102 -13.44 16.65 9.49
CA ALA A 102 -13.81 18.06 9.69
C ALA A 102 -14.40 18.72 8.44
N GLY A 103 -14.04 18.23 7.25
CA GLY A 103 -14.59 18.68 5.97
C GLY A 103 -15.78 17.85 5.45
N GLY A 104 -16.35 16.97 6.24
CA GLY A 104 -17.52 16.13 5.86
C GLY A 104 -17.19 15.02 4.84
N LEU A 105 -15.92 14.72 4.60
CA LEU A 105 -15.48 13.69 3.65
C LEU A 105 -15.23 12.32 4.31
N ALA A 106 -15.25 12.24 5.64
CA ALA A 106 -15.04 11.02 6.42
C ALA A 106 -15.86 11.05 7.71
N SER A 107 -15.99 9.89 8.35
CA SER A 107 -16.54 9.78 9.72
C SER A 107 -15.64 10.52 10.72
N PRO A 108 -16.22 11.15 11.78
CA PRO A 108 -15.43 11.69 12.90
C PRO A 108 -14.49 10.67 13.55
N LEU A 109 -14.79 9.37 13.43
CA LEU A 109 -13.98 8.28 13.96
C LEU A 109 -12.82 7.86 13.05
N ALA A 110 -12.74 8.34 11.79
CA ALA A 110 -11.77 7.85 10.81
C ALA A 110 -10.32 7.94 11.30
N ALA A 111 -9.95 9.06 11.96
CA ALA A 111 -8.63 9.26 12.53
C ALA A 111 -8.33 8.26 13.67
N TRP A 112 -9.28 7.99 14.54
CA TRP A 112 -9.17 7.01 15.61
C TRP A 112 -9.07 5.58 15.07
N LEU A 113 -9.91 5.25 14.10
CA LEU A 113 -9.90 3.93 13.48
C LEU A 113 -8.56 3.65 12.80
N TYR A 114 -7.94 4.64 12.15
CA TYR A 114 -6.59 4.47 11.59
C TYR A 114 -5.52 4.41 12.67
N ALA A 115 -5.60 5.26 13.69
CA ALA A 115 -4.65 5.29 14.81
C ALA A 115 -4.54 3.94 15.51
N LEU A 116 -5.67 3.23 15.64
CA LEU A 116 -5.79 1.92 16.30
C LEU A 116 -5.77 0.74 15.33
N HIS A 117 -5.68 0.97 14.00
CA HIS A 117 -5.82 -0.09 13.01
C HIS A 117 -4.65 -1.08 13.07
N PRO A 118 -4.88 -2.39 13.31
CA PRO A 118 -3.80 -3.36 13.46
C PRO A 118 -2.89 -3.42 12.22
N VAL A 119 -3.46 -3.35 11.00
CA VAL A 119 -2.68 -3.39 9.76
C VAL A 119 -1.70 -2.22 9.69
N SER A 120 -2.10 -0.98 10.04
CA SER A 120 -1.18 0.16 9.99
C SER A 120 -0.11 0.10 11.10
N LEU A 121 -0.48 -0.38 12.30
CA LEU A 121 0.46 -0.55 13.40
C LEU A 121 1.52 -1.62 13.08
N LEU A 122 1.09 -2.75 12.55
CA LEU A 122 1.98 -3.86 12.25
C LEU A 122 2.87 -3.60 11.03
N ILE A 123 2.31 -3.07 9.94
CA ILE A 123 3.08 -2.80 8.71
C ILE A 123 4.04 -1.63 8.90
N GLY A 124 3.58 -0.49 9.41
CA GLY A 124 4.40 0.71 9.57
C GLY A 124 5.30 0.64 10.80
N GLY A 125 4.73 0.35 11.97
CA GLY A 125 5.44 0.39 13.24
C GLY A 125 6.34 -0.83 13.49
N ALA A 126 5.79 -2.03 13.46
CA ALA A 126 6.53 -3.25 13.78
C ALA A 126 7.41 -3.71 12.60
N HIS A 127 6.83 -3.92 11.42
CA HIS A 127 7.57 -4.38 10.23
C HIS A 127 8.53 -3.33 9.67
N GLY A 128 8.15 -2.04 9.67
CA GLY A 128 8.97 -0.97 9.11
C GLY A 128 8.85 -0.81 7.59
N GLN A 129 7.76 -1.29 6.99
CA GLN A 129 7.44 -1.02 5.58
C GLN A 129 6.98 0.42 5.40
N PHE A 130 7.57 1.10 4.40
CA PHE A 130 7.37 2.54 4.20
C PHE A 130 6.16 2.93 3.35
N ASP A 131 5.23 2.00 3.13
CA ASP A 131 4.00 2.23 2.33
C ASP A 131 3.14 3.39 2.84
N SER A 132 3.22 3.69 4.14
CA SER A 132 2.54 4.85 4.73
C SER A 132 2.96 6.19 4.11
N ILE A 133 4.22 6.31 3.64
CA ILE A 133 4.72 7.55 3.04
C ILE A 133 4.01 7.85 1.72
N PRO A 134 4.07 6.98 0.68
CA PRO A 134 3.33 7.22 -0.55
C PRO A 134 1.81 7.23 -0.35
N LEU A 135 1.27 6.51 0.64
CA LEU A 135 -0.17 6.55 0.97
C LEU A 135 -0.59 7.89 1.57
N ALA A 136 0.22 8.52 2.42
CA ALA A 136 -0.06 9.86 2.94
C ALA A 136 -0.15 10.88 1.79
N PHE A 137 0.79 10.83 0.85
CA PHE A 137 0.78 11.69 -0.34
C PHE A 137 -0.40 11.38 -1.26
N LEU A 138 -0.74 10.11 -1.48
CA LEU A 138 -1.90 9.73 -2.29
C LEU A 138 -3.21 10.17 -1.64
N LEU A 139 -3.37 9.98 -0.33
CA LEU A 139 -4.54 10.46 0.41
C LEU A 139 -4.66 11.98 0.31
N LEU A 140 -3.55 12.70 0.48
CA LEU A 140 -3.51 14.15 0.28
C LEU A 140 -3.93 14.54 -1.14
N ALA A 141 -3.42 13.84 -2.17
CA ALA A 141 -3.78 14.08 -3.57
C ALA A 141 -5.28 13.90 -3.81
N VAL A 142 -5.87 12.82 -3.27
CA VAL A 142 -7.32 12.56 -3.35
C VAL A 142 -8.12 13.65 -2.67
N LEU A 143 -7.77 14.05 -1.44
CA LEU A 143 -8.48 15.10 -0.71
C LEU A 143 -8.35 16.49 -1.38
N LEU A 144 -7.25 16.76 -2.06
CA LEU A 144 -7.07 17.98 -2.86
C LEU A 144 -7.89 17.93 -4.15
N ALA A 145 -7.97 16.77 -4.81
CA ALA A 145 -8.82 16.57 -5.99
C ALA A 145 -10.32 16.75 -5.67
N GLU A 146 -10.78 16.21 -4.52
CA GLU A 146 -12.16 16.42 -4.02
C GLU A 146 -12.50 17.91 -3.82
N ARG A 147 -11.50 18.73 -3.55
CA ARG A 147 -11.64 20.20 -3.39
C ARG A 147 -11.38 20.99 -4.69
N GLY A 148 -11.26 20.32 -5.83
CA GLY A 148 -10.96 20.96 -7.13
C GLY A 148 -9.54 21.54 -7.25
N ARG A 149 -8.62 21.24 -6.32
CA ARG A 149 -7.24 21.77 -6.30
C ARG A 149 -6.30 20.91 -7.16
N ALA A 150 -6.58 20.81 -8.46
CA ALA A 150 -5.93 19.88 -9.38
C ALA A 150 -4.39 19.96 -9.39
N ARG A 151 -3.79 21.17 -9.41
CA ARG A 151 -2.31 21.32 -9.42
C ARG A 151 -1.68 20.79 -8.13
N ALA A 152 -2.24 21.15 -6.97
CA ALA A 152 -1.73 20.68 -5.68
C ALA A 152 -1.93 19.17 -5.53
N SER A 153 -3.04 18.63 -6.03
CA SER A 153 -3.29 17.18 -6.11
C SER A 153 -2.24 16.48 -6.96
N ALA A 154 -1.90 17.01 -8.15
CA ALA A 154 -0.89 16.44 -9.03
C ALA A 154 0.51 16.44 -8.38
N LEU A 155 0.90 17.51 -7.69
CA LEU A 155 2.16 17.58 -6.95
C LEU A 155 2.22 16.58 -5.80
N ALA A 156 1.13 16.46 -5.03
CA ALA A 156 1.03 15.47 -3.96
C ALA A 156 1.12 14.03 -4.51
N LEU A 157 0.40 13.72 -5.61
CA LEU A 157 0.50 12.43 -6.27
C LEU A 157 1.94 12.16 -6.74
N GLY A 158 2.60 13.17 -7.32
CA GLY A 158 3.98 13.08 -7.79
C GLY A 158 4.97 12.79 -6.68
N ALA A 159 4.81 13.40 -5.51
CA ALA A 159 5.62 13.09 -4.33
C ALA A 159 5.43 11.61 -3.89
N GLY A 160 4.19 11.11 -3.92
CA GLY A 160 3.91 9.69 -3.65
C GLY A 160 4.57 8.76 -4.67
N ILE A 161 4.43 9.05 -5.97
CA ILE A 161 5.06 8.27 -7.06
C ILE A 161 6.59 8.29 -6.94
N ALA A 162 7.18 9.42 -6.60
CA ALA A 162 8.62 9.57 -6.42
C ALA A 162 9.17 8.78 -5.22
N THR A 163 8.32 8.46 -4.24
CA THR A 163 8.71 7.64 -3.07
C THR A 163 8.55 6.15 -3.34
N LYS A 164 7.43 5.74 -3.94
CA LYS A 164 7.12 4.35 -4.34
C LYS A 164 6.16 4.39 -5.53
N SER A 165 6.33 3.53 -6.51
CA SER A 165 5.67 3.65 -7.82
C SER A 165 4.14 3.43 -7.80
N PHE A 166 3.58 2.67 -6.86
CA PHE A 166 2.18 2.25 -6.91
C PHE A 166 1.13 3.40 -6.95
N PRO A 167 1.34 4.60 -6.38
CA PRO A 167 0.37 5.69 -6.53
C PRO A 167 0.11 6.13 -7.98
N VAL A 168 1.00 5.77 -8.93
CA VAL A 168 0.79 6.03 -10.36
C VAL A 168 -0.50 5.39 -10.89
N LEU A 169 -0.94 4.30 -10.27
CA LEU A 169 -2.19 3.61 -10.61
C LEU A 169 -3.43 4.51 -10.44
N ALA A 170 -3.37 5.48 -9.51
CA ALA A 170 -4.45 6.45 -9.31
C ALA A 170 -4.46 7.60 -10.33
N LEU A 171 -3.40 7.74 -11.13
CA LEU A 171 -3.21 8.85 -12.07
C LEU A 171 -4.41 9.10 -12.99
N PRO A 172 -4.97 8.13 -13.74
CA PRO A 172 -6.08 8.40 -14.66
C PRO A 172 -7.35 8.85 -13.92
N PHE A 173 -7.61 8.31 -12.73
CA PHE A 173 -8.79 8.66 -11.94
C PHE A 173 -8.74 10.09 -11.42
N LEU A 174 -7.55 10.55 -11.00
CA LEU A 174 -7.35 11.91 -10.50
C LEU A 174 -7.19 12.91 -11.65
N ALA A 175 -6.54 12.53 -12.75
CA ALA A 175 -6.37 13.39 -13.92
C ALA A 175 -7.68 13.73 -14.62
N PHE A 176 -8.64 12.81 -14.65
CA PHE A 176 -9.96 13.02 -15.23
C PHE A 176 -11.04 13.37 -14.20
N ALA A 177 -10.67 13.63 -12.94
CA ALA A 177 -11.61 14.04 -11.92
C ALA A 177 -12.45 15.25 -12.34
N GLY A 178 -13.74 15.25 -11.97
CA GLY A 178 -14.66 16.32 -12.32
C GLY A 178 -14.93 16.50 -13.83
N GLY A 179 -14.60 15.50 -14.66
CA GLY A 179 -14.80 15.57 -16.11
C GLY A 179 -13.77 16.43 -16.85
N ALA A 180 -12.55 16.52 -16.33
CA ALA A 180 -11.48 17.30 -16.93
C ALA A 180 -11.22 16.97 -18.40
N SER A 181 -10.86 17.99 -19.19
CA SER A 181 -10.49 17.81 -20.60
C SER A 181 -9.16 17.06 -20.74
N TRP A 182 -8.88 16.48 -21.93
CA TRP A 182 -7.62 15.82 -22.23
C TRP A 182 -6.39 16.72 -21.98
N ARG A 183 -6.49 18.00 -22.33
CA ARG A 183 -5.41 18.96 -22.09
C ARG A 183 -5.15 19.16 -20.59
N ALA A 184 -6.21 19.24 -19.78
CA ALA A 184 -6.09 19.34 -18.33
C ALA A 184 -5.51 18.04 -17.72
N ALA A 185 -5.97 16.88 -18.19
CA ALA A 185 -5.48 15.58 -17.75
C ALA A 185 -3.99 15.37 -18.11
N LEU A 186 -3.56 15.76 -19.28
CA LEU A 186 -2.14 15.71 -19.70
C LEU A 186 -1.27 16.64 -18.84
N ARG A 187 -1.73 17.85 -18.52
CA ARG A 187 -1.01 18.74 -17.59
C ARG A 187 -0.92 18.14 -16.20
N TYR A 188 -2.00 17.55 -15.71
CA TYR A 188 -2.01 16.84 -14.42
C TYR A 188 -0.97 15.71 -14.43
N ALA A 189 -0.98 14.87 -15.47
CA ALA A 189 -0.04 13.76 -15.62
C ALA A 189 1.42 14.24 -15.70
N ALA A 190 1.69 15.29 -16.46
CA ALA A 190 3.02 15.88 -16.55
C ALA A 190 3.54 16.35 -15.18
N ILE A 191 2.71 17.08 -14.41
CA ILE A 191 3.07 17.56 -13.07
C ILE A 191 3.29 16.36 -12.11
N ALA A 192 2.43 15.34 -12.17
CA ALA A 192 2.51 14.19 -11.28
C ALA A 192 3.71 13.26 -11.60
N LEU A 193 4.07 13.11 -12.87
CA LEU A 193 5.15 12.21 -13.26
C LEU A 193 6.54 12.87 -13.20
N ALA A 194 6.62 14.20 -13.35
CA ALA A 194 7.88 14.94 -13.44
C ALA A 194 8.81 14.69 -12.24
N PRO A 195 8.38 14.73 -10.96
CA PRO A 195 9.28 14.51 -9.83
C PRO A 195 9.98 13.15 -9.88
N GLY A 196 9.22 12.07 -10.09
CA GLY A 196 9.77 10.73 -10.19
C GLY A 196 10.70 10.56 -11.40
N ALA A 197 10.30 11.08 -12.57
CA ALA A 197 11.10 11.01 -13.78
C ALA A 197 12.43 11.77 -13.62
N LEU A 198 12.40 12.99 -13.11
CA LEU A 198 13.60 13.79 -12.89
C LEU A 198 14.59 13.12 -11.93
N LEU A 199 14.10 12.51 -10.86
CA LEU A 199 14.93 11.81 -9.89
C LEU A 199 15.58 10.54 -10.46
N LEU A 200 15.02 9.94 -11.51
CA LEU A 200 15.57 8.74 -12.15
C LEU A 200 16.63 9.05 -13.22
N ILE A 201 16.69 10.29 -13.74
CA ILE A 201 17.62 10.67 -14.82
C ILE A 201 19.09 10.33 -14.50
N PRO A 202 19.66 10.70 -13.34
CA PRO A 202 21.07 10.40 -13.06
C PRO A 202 21.39 8.91 -13.13
N PHE A 203 20.47 8.08 -12.64
CA PHE A 203 20.62 6.62 -12.61
C PHE A 203 20.42 5.99 -13.98
N ALA A 204 19.51 6.53 -14.80
CA ALA A 204 19.32 6.11 -16.18
C ALA A 204 20.54 6.44 -17.06
N VAL A 205 21.20 7.58 -16.79
CA VAL A 205 22.44 7.96 -17.47
C VAL A 205 23.62 7.09 -17.04
N ALA A 206 23.69 6.75 -15.74
CA ALA A 206 24.78 5.96 -15.19
C ALA A 206 24.69 4.48 -15.57
N ASP A 207 23.51 3.86 -15.43
CA ASP A 207 23.30 2.43 -15.73
C ASP A 207 21.81 2.13 -15.97
N ALA A 208 21.33 2.39 -17.20
CA ALA A 208 19.95 2.13 -17.58
C ALA A 208 19.55 0.63 -17.49
N PRO A 209 20.41 -0.36 -17.84
CA PRO A 209 20.11 -1.76 -17.64
C PRO A 209 19.87 -2.14 -16.17
N ALA A 210 20.71 -1.68 -15.23
CA ALA A 210 20.54 -1.92 -13.81
C ALA A 210 19.25 -1.26 -13.29
N LEU A 211 19.03 0.01 -13.61
CA LEU A 211 17.81 0.73 -13.26
C LEU A 211 16.55 -0.02 -13.72
N ARG A 212 16.53 -0.48 -14.97
CA ARG A 212 15.39 -1.23 -15.51
C ARG A 212 15.20 -2.57 -14.81
N ARG A 213 16.27 -3.29 -14.53
CA ARG A 213 16.23 -4.59 -13.82
C ARG A 213 15.65 -4.43 -12.43
N GLU A 214 16.08 -3.43 -11.68
CA GLU A 214 15.61 -3.20 -10.30
C GLU A 214 14.15 -2.72 -10.26
N LEU A 215 13.79 -1.70 -11.02
CA LEU A 215 12.45 -1.12 -10.96
C LEU A 215 11.35 -2.01 -11.54
N PHE A 216 11.66 -2.80 -12.59
CA PHE A 216 10.65 -3.61 -13.29
C PHE A 216 10.82 -5.12 -13.09
N GLY A 217 11.90 -5.54 -12.45
CA GLY A 217 12.18 -6.96 -12.19
C GLY A 217 11.39 -7.57 -11.04
N TYR A 218 10.74 -6.74 -10.21
CA TYR A 218 9.96 -7.24 -9.09
C TYR A 218 8.68 -7.94 -9.55
N GLY A 219 8.55 -9.21 -9.20
CA GLY A 219 7.46 -10.07 -9.67
C GLY A 219 6.23 -10.14 -8.74
N GLY A 220 6.37 -9.73 -7.50
CA GLY A 220 5.40 -9.97 -6.42
C GLY A 220 5.74 -11.21 -5.58
N ILE A 221 5.03 -11.35 -4.46
CA ILE A 221 5.19 -12.42 -3.48
C ILE A 221 3.81 -12.96 -3.11
N ALA A 222 3.63 -14.27 -3.04
CA ALA A 222 2.36 -14.93 -2.70
C ALA A 222 2.16 -15.01 -1.17
N ASP A 223 2.17 -13.87 -0.49
CA ASP A 223 1.89 -13.77 0.95
C ASP A 223 0.41 -13.48 1.22
N PHE A 224 -0.24 -12.75 0.27
CA PHE A 224 -1.66 -12.46 0.23
C PHE A 224 -2.19 -12.54 -1.21
N GLY A 225 -3.48 -12.27 -1.41
CA GLY A 225 -4.16 -12.45 -2.68
C GLY A 225 -4.52 -13.92 -2.96
N TRP A 226 -5.06 -14.21 -4.14
CA TRP A 226 -5.53 -15.58 -4.47
C TRP A 226 -4.38 -16.61 -4.60
N ALA A 227 -3.18 -16.19 -4.93
CA ALA A 227 -2.03 -17.10 -4.96
C ALA A 227 -1.62 -17.56 -3.54
N ALA A 228 -1.79 -16.72 -2.52
CA ALA A 228 -1.59 -17.11 -1.13
C ALA A 228 -2.65 -18.12 -0.66
N VAL A 229 -3.89 -17.97 -1.10
CA VAL A 229 -4.94 -18.96 -0.81
C VAL A 229 -4.60 -20.30 -1.43
N ALA A 230 -4.19 -20.34 -2.70
CA ALA A 230 -3.74 -21.56 -3.35
C ALA A 230 -2.54 -22.21 -2.62
N ARG A 231 -1.55 -21.38 -2.24
CA ARG A 231 -0.38 -21.80 -1.46
C ARG A 231 -0.75 -22.39 -0.09
N GLY A 232 -1.71 -21.78 0.59
CA GLY A 232 -2.19 -22.26 1.89
C GLY A 232 -3.01 -23.54 1.80
N LEU A 233 -3.80 -23.72 0.74
CA LEU A 233 -4.53 -24.97 0.47
C LEU A 233 -3.56 -26.13 0.15
N ASP A 234 -2.50 -25.86 -0.60
CA ASP A 234 -1.44 -26.85 -0.87
C ASP A 234 -0.70 -27.25 0.41
N TRP A 235 -0.41 -26.27 1.28
CA TRP A 235 0.13 -26.53 2.61
C TRP A 235 -0.76 -27.42 3.47
N LEU A 236 -2.08 -27.16 3.49
CA LEU A 236 -3.02 -28.02 4.24
C LEU A 236 -3.10 -29.45 3.69
N ALA A 237 -2.96 -29.62 2.38
CA ALA A 237 -3.05 -30.92 1.72
C ALA A 237 -1.75 -31.75 1.84
N SER A 238 -0.59 -31.10 1.74
CA SER A 238 0.72 -31.76 1.63
C SER A 238 1.58 -31.67 2.90
N GLY A 239 1.25 -30.75 3.83
CA GLY A 239 2.10 -30.39 4.96
C GLY A 239 3.32 -29.51 4.57
N ALA A 240 3.57 -29.30 3.27
CA ALA A 240 4.69 -28.52 2.77
C ALA A 240 4.22 -27.17 2.21
N LEU A 241 4.83 -26.08 2.67
CA LEU A 241 4.48 -24.76 2.18
C LEU A 241 5.29 -24.40 0.93
N PRO A 242 4.65 -24.17 -0.25
CA PRO A 242 5.34 -23.75 -1.46
C PRO A 242 6.04 -22.37 -1.28
N ARG A 243 7.09 -22.14 -2.06
CA ARG A 243 7.81 -20.85 -2.07
C ARG A 243 6.89 -19.74 -2.55
N SER A 244 7.11 -18.52 -2.04
CA SER A 244 6.23 -17.37 -2.26
C SER A 244 6.60 -16.49 -3.46
N GLU A 245 7.87 -16.56 -3.93
CA GLU A 245 8.34 -15.63 -4.97
C GLU A 245 7.72 -15.90 -6.34
N ALA A 246 7.42 -14.86 -7.07
CA ALA A 246 6.75 -14.90 -8.39
C ALA A 246 7.44 -15.82 -9.41
N ARG A 247 8.76 -16.02 -9.31
CA ARG A 247 9.50 -16.95 -10.20
C ARG A 247 9.04 -18.41 -10.09
N PHE A 248 8.45 -18.79 -8.95
CA PHE A 248 7.87 -20.11 -8.74
C PHE A 248 6.39 -20.19 -9.16
N TRP A 249 5.79 -19.03 -9.51
CA TRP A 249 4.40 -18.85 -9.90
C TRP A 249 4.25 -18.09 -11.22
N PRO A 250 4.97 -18.45 -12.32
CA PRO A 250 5.05 -17.63 -13.52
C PRO A 250 3.70 -17.40 -14.20
N ALA A 251 2.85 -18.43 -14.26
CA ALA A 251 1.51 -18.31 -14.81
C ALA A 251 0.63 -17.40 -13.95
N ALA A 252 0.65 -17.56 -12.62
CA ALA A 252 -0.07 -16.71 -11.69
C ALA A 252 0.39 -15.24 -11.78
N ALA A 253 1.70 -15.00 -11.90
CA ALA A 253 2.25 -13.66 -12.07
C ALA A 253 1.77 -13.00 -13.38
N LEU A 254 1.76 -13.72 -14.49
CA LEU A 254 1.28 -13.23 -15.77
C LEU A 254 -0.23 -12.94 -15.73
N VAL A 255 -1.04 -13.91 -15.30
CA VAL A 255 -2.51 -13.78 -15.21
C VAL A 255 -2.88 -12.63 -14.29
N SER A 256 -2.24 -12.50 -13.13
CA SER A 256 -2.46 -11.40 -12.18
C SER A 256 -2.24 -10.04 -12.82
N ARG A 257 -1.13 -9.88 -13.53
CA ARG A 257 -0.77 -8.60 -14.19
C ARG A 257 -1.78 -8.26 -15.28
N LEU A 258 -2.07 -9.21 -16.17
CA LEU A 258 -3.00 -8.97 -17.29
C LEU A 258 -4.42 -8.70 -16.80
N ALA A 259 -4.92 -9.48 -15.85
CA ALA A 259 -6.25 -9.30 -15.27
C ALA A 259 -6.37 -7.93 -14.58
N PHE A 260 -5.40 -7.58 -13.76
CA PHE A 260 -5.42 -6.29 -13.06
C PHE A 260 -5.27 -5.10 -14.03
N LEU A 261 -4.32 -5.14 -14.97
CA LEU A 261 -4.12 -4.05 -15.93
C LEU A 261 -5.34 -3.89 -16.86
N GLY A 262 -5.96 -4.99 -17.28
CA GLY A 262 -7.22 -4.95 -18.05
C GLY A 262 -8.36 -4.31 -17.26
N ALA A 263 -8.56 -4.71 -16.02
CA ALA A 263 -9.58 -4.13 -15.14
C ALA A 263 -9.30 -2.66 -14.80
N TRP A 264 -8.04 -2.31 -14.53
CA TRP A 264 -7.61 -0.93 -14.31
C TRP A 264 -7.93 -0.03 -15.51
N ALA A 265 -7.58 -0.48 -16.71
CA ALA A 265 -7.89 0.25 -17.95
C ALA A 265 -9.41 0.37 -18.19
N ALA A 266 -10.15 -0.73 -18.00
CA ALA A 266 -11.60 -0.73 -18.13
C ALA A 266 -12.26 0.22 -17.12
N LEU A 267 -11.84 0.22 -15.87
CA LEU A 267 -12.34 1.12 -14.84
C LEU A 267 -12.03 2.60 -15.18
N ALA A 268 -10.80 2.89 -15.59
CA ALA A 268 -10.39 4.23 -16.00
C ALA A 268 -11.21 4.75 -17.20
N LEU A 269 -11.43 3.89 -18.20
CA LEU A 269 -12.26 4.21 -19.37
C LEU A 269 -13.72 4.40 -18.99
N ALA A 270 -14.27 3.57 -18.10
CA ALA A 270 -15.67 3.70 -17.64
C ALA A 270 -15.90 5.01 -16.88
N VAL A 271 -14.95 5.40 -16.00
CA VAL A 271 -14.98 6.70 -15.30
C VAL A 271 -14.85 7.85 -16.31
N ARG A 272 -13.91 7.75 -17.26
CA ARG A 272 -13.72 8.78 -18.31
C ARG A 272 -14.94 8.93 -19.21
N ALA A 273 -15.58 7.83 -19.57
CA ALA A 273 -16.79 7.80 -20.40
C ALA A 273 -18.08 8.14 -19.61
N ARG A 274 -17.97 8.49 -18.34
CA ARG A 274 -19.11 8.74 -17.42
C ARG A 274 -20.11 7.57 -17.32
N ARG A 275 -19.64 6.37 -17.59
CA ARG A 275 -20.40 5.12 -17.34
C ARG A 275 -20.40 4.74 -15.86
N LEU A 276 -19.43 5.25 -15.11
CA LEU A 276 -19.34 5.18 -13.66
C LEU A 276 -19.12 6.60 -13.11
N GLU A 277 -19.93 6.99 -12.15
CA GLU A 277 -19.81 8.25 -11.40
C GLU A 277 -19.09 7.98 -10.09
N LEU A 278 -17.76 8.02 -10.15
CA LEU A 278 -16.88 7.79 -9.02
C LEU A 278 -16.15 9.08 -8.65
N PRO A 279 -16.46 9.71 -7.49
CA PRO A 279 -15.61 10.76 -6.96
C PRO A 279 -14.20 10.22 -6.65
N PRO A 280 -13.16 11.07 -6.64
CA PRO A 280 -11.77 10.64 -6.49
C PRO A 280 -11.52 9.61 -5.38
N ARG A 281 -12.09 9.81 -4.19
CA ARG A 281 -11.93 8.88 -3.06
C ARG A 281 -12.54 7.50 -3.31
N ARG A 282 -13.68 7.42 -4.02
CA ARG A 282 -14.33 6.15 -4.38
C ARG A 282 -13.60 5.46 -5.54
N ALA A 283 -13.09 6.24 -6.49
CA ALA A 283 -12.33 5.70 -7.61
C ALA A 283 -11.03 5.03 -7.14
N VAL A 284 -10.31 5.65 -6.18
CA VAL A 284 -9.10 5.05 -5.61
C VAL A 284 -9.42 3.86 -4.71
N LEU A 285 -10.54 3.88 -3.96
CA LEU A 285 -11.00 2.68 -3.24
C LEU A 285 -11.30 1.54 -4.21
N ALA A 286 -12.09 1.78 -5.28
CA ALA A 286 -12.40 0.76 -6.29
C ALA A 286 -11.13 0.21 -6.96
N LEU A 287 -10.15 1.07 -7.25
CA LEU A 287 -8.84 0.68 -7.78
C LEU A 287 -8.14 -0.32 -6.84
N PHE A 288 -8.04 -0.02 -5.54
CA PHE A 288 -7.34 -0.91 -4.62
C PHE A 288 -8.13 -2.18 -4.28
N LEU A 289 -9.47 -2.12 -4.30
CA LEU A 289 -10.29 -3.33 -4.21
C LEU A 289 -10.09 -4.22 -5.45
N ALA A 290 -10.05 -3.64 -6.66
CA ALA A 290 -9.75 -4.38 -7.89
C ALA A 290 -8.33 -4.98 -7.85
N PHE A 291 -7.35 -4.24 -7.34
CA PHE A 291 -5.99 -4.76 -7.12
C PHE A 291 -6.02 -5.95 -6.14
N ALA A 292 -6.68 -5.81 -4.99
CA ALA A 292 -6.77 -6.86 -3.98
C ALA A 292 -7.41 -8.16 -4.51
N VAL A 293 -8.37 -8.05 -5.43
CA VAL A 293 -9.07 -9.20 -6.02
C VAL A 293 -8.28 -9.83 -7.16
N LEU A 294 -7.71 -9.03 -8.05
CA LEU A 294 -7.19 -9.51 -9.35
C LEU A 294 -5.68 -9.74 -9.34
N TYR A 295 -4.93 -8.98 -8.53
CA TYR A 295 -3.48 -9.16 -8.41
C TYR A 295 -3.18 -10.25 -7.37
N GLY A 296 -2.84 -11.45 -7.82
CA GLY A 296 -2.76 -12.64 -6.96
C GLY A 296 -1.52 -12.73 -6.09
N LEU A 297 -0.40 -12.08 -6.46
CA LEU A 297 0.87 -12.15 -5.73
C LEU A 297 1.09 -10.88 -4.91
N GLN A 298 0.47 -10.80 -3.76
CA GLN A 298 0.50 -9.63 -2.90
C GLN A 298 1.42 -9.83 -1.70
N SER A 299 2.30 -8.86 -1.47
CA SER A 299 3.04 -8.77 -0.22
C SER A 299 2.13 -8.24 0.90
N ALA A 300 2.46 -8.57 2.15
CA ALA A 300 1.66 -8.23 3.33
C ALA A 300 1.33 -6.72 3.44
N GLN A 301 2.27 -5.84 3.05
CA GLN A 301 2.08 -4.39 3.12
C GLN A 301 0.97 -3.86 2.19
N TYR A 302 0.55 -4.59 1.17
CA TYR A 302 -0.52 -4.15 0.26
C TYR A 302 -1.90 -4.12 0.93
N LEU A 303 -2.07 -4.85 2.04
CA LEU A 303 -3.26 -4.73 2.88
C LEU A 303 -3.49 -3.30 3.40
N LEU A 304 -2.41 -2.55 3.62
CA LEU A 304 -2.48 -1.16 4.08
C LEU A 304 -3.07 -0.21 3.02
N TRP A 305 -2.95 -0.52 1.71
CA TRP A 305 -3.37 0.39 0.64
C TRP A 305 -4.88 0.67 0.64
N VAL A 306 -5.68 -0.30 1.06
CA VAL A 306 -7.14 -0.16 1.16
C VAL A 306 -7.54 0.70 2.37
N VAL A 307 -6.80 0.61 3.48
CA VAL A 307 -7.22 1.12 4.79
C VAL A 307 -7.59 2.62 4.82
N PRO A 308 -6.75 3.57 4.35
CA PRO A 308 -7.10 4.99 4.41
C PRO A 308 -8.37 5.32 3.62
N PHE A 309 -8.56 4.68 2.46
CA PHE A 309 -9.71 4.91 1.58
C PHE A 309 -10.98 4.21 2.08
N ALA A 310 -10.85 3.05 2.72
CA ALA A 310 -11.92 2.39 3.45
C ALA A 310 -12.51 3.29 4.55
N LEU A 311 -11.65 4.01 5.28
CA LEU A 311 -12.05 4.91 6.36
C LEU A 311 -12.69 6.21 5.87
N LEU A 312 -12.51 6.58 4.59
CA LEU A 312 -13.32 7.62 3.95
C LEU A 312 -14.75 7.15 3.61
N HIS A 313 -15.00 5.83 3.64
CA HIS A 313 -16.30 5.22 3.34
C HIS A 313 -16.64 4.15 4.41
N PRO A 314 -16.80 4.56 5.68
CA PRO A 314 -17.03 3.61 6.76
C PRO A 314 -18.36 2.89 6.57
N GLY A 315 -18.35 1.58 6.81
CA GLY A 315 -19.51 0.71 6.67
C GLY A 315 -19.16 -0.73 7.03
N LYS A 316 -20.13 -1.63 6.91
CA LYS A 316 -19.96 -3.06 7.24
C LYS A 316 -18.80 -3.69 6.46
N ALA A 317 -18.68 -3.40 5.15
CA ALA A 317 -17.60 -3.93 4.32
C ALA A 317 -16.22 -3.48 4.81
N ALA A 318 -16.06 -2.20 5.19
CA ALA A 318 -14.82 -1.68 5.75
C ALA A 318 -14.46 -2.36 7.08
N ALA A 319 -15.44 -2.58 7.96
CA ALA A 319 -15.23 -3.26 9.25
C ALA A 319 -14.84 -4.73 9.05
N VAL A 320 -15.54 -5.45 8.18
CA VAL A 320 -15.21 -6.87 7.88
C VAL A 320 -13.84 -6.99 7.20
N HIS A 321 -13.50 -6.07 6.27
CA HIS A 321 -12.17 -6.01 5.68
C HIS A 321 -11.09 -5.79 6.75
N ALA A 322 -11.29 -4.83 7.65
CA ALA A 322 -10.35 -4.55 8.73
C ALA A 322 -10.13 -5.78 9.63
N ALA A 323 -11.18 -6.49 10.00
CA ALA A 323 -11.11 -7.72 10.79
C ALA A 323 -10.36 -8.84 10.03
N ALA A 324 -10.77 -9.13 8.80
CA ALA A 324 -10.16 -10.18 7.97
C ALA A 324 -8.67 -9.91 7.70
N ALA A 325 -8.33 -8.69 7.28
CA ALA A 325 -6.95 -8.30 7.03
C ALA A 325 -6.09 -8.35 8.31
N SER A 326 -6.64 -7.95 9.46
CA SER A 326 -5.92 -8.02 10.74
C SER A 326 -5.66 -9.45 11.18
N VAL A 327 -6.66 -10.34 11.10
CA VAL A 327 -6.50 -11.78 11.42
C VAL A 327 -5.47 -12.42 10.51
N GLY A 328 -5.56 -12.18 9.19
CA GLY A 328 -4.62 -12.71 8.22
C GLY A 328 -3.20 -12.20 8.46
N LEU A 329 -3.04 -10.91 8.77
CA LEU A 329 -1.73 -10.31 9.00
C LEU A 329 -1.07 -10.80 10.29
N VAL A 330 -1.83 -10.95 11.37
CA VAL A 330 -1.34 -11.54 12.62
C VAL A 330 -0.90 -13.00 12.37
N GLY A 331 -1.75 -13.80 11.69
CA GLY A 331 -1.39 -15.16 11.29
C GLY A 331 -0.12 -15.20 10.44
N PHE A 332 0.02 -14.28 9.47
CA PHE A 332 1.20 -14.14 8.62
C PHE A 332 2.47 -13.91 9.44
N TYR A 333 2.45 -12.98 10.40
CA TYR A 333 3.64 -12.69 11.21
C TYR A 333 4.03 -13.80 12.16
N PHE A 334 3.10 -14.61 12.62
CA PHE A 334 3.42 -15.78 13.44
C PHE A 334 3.82 -16.99 12.61
N PHE A 335 3.31 -17.14 11.38
CA PHE A 335 3.52 -18.32 10.54
C PHE A 335 4.64 -18.17 9.52
N LEU A 336 4.67 -17.04 8.77
CA LEU A 336 5.57 -16.84 7.62
C LEU A 336 6.71 -15.88 7.89
N ALA A 337 6.54 -14.96 8.84
CA ALA A 337 7.53 -13.95 9.19
C ALA A 337 7.77 -13.91 10.71
N PRO A 338 8.15 -15.03 11.33
CA PRO A 338 8.47 -15.05 12.75
C PRO A 338 9.61 -14.07 13.02
N GLY A 339 9.56 -13.42 14.19
CA GLY A 339 10.52 -12.37 14.56
C GLY A 339 9.93 -10.96 14.52
N VAL A 340 8.77 -10.72 13.86
CA VAL A 340 8.08 -9.42 13.95
C VAL A 340 7.26 -9.30 15.23
N LEU A 341 6.50 -10.34 15.59
CA LEU A 341 5.63 -10.38 16.77
C LEU A 341 6.05 -11.38 17.83
N ALA A 342 6.95 -12.30 17.51
CA ALA A 342 7.44 -13.31 18.43
C ALA A 342 8.97 -13.44 18.32
N PRO A 343 9.67 -13.76 19.41
CA PRO A 343 11.14 -13.87 19.42
C PRO A 343 11.68 -15.09 18.63
N GLY A 344 10.80 -15.94 18.10
CA GLY A 344 11.18 -17.11 17.32
C GLY A 344 9.98 -17.79 16.64
N PRO A 345 10.25 -18.83 15.84
CA PRO A 345 9.19 -19.59 15.15
C PRO A 345 8.29 -20.31 16.17
N LEU A 346 6.99 -20.35 15.84
CA LEU A 346 6.04 -21.20 16.57
C LEU A 346 6.19 -22.66 16.14
N GLU A 347 5.78 -23.59 17.01
CA GLU A 347 5.82 -25.03 16.75
C GLU A 347 4.46 -25.69 17.07
N GLY A 348 4.24 -26.88 16.54
CA GLY A 348 3.08 -27.71 16.83
C GLY A 348 1.75 -27.02 16.55
N HIS A 349 0.82 -27.11 17.50
CA HIS A 349 -0.52 -26.51 17.37
C HIS A 349 -0.53 -25.01 17.17
N ALA A 350 0.39 -24.27 17.81
CA ALA A 350 0.47 -22.82 17.66
C ALA A 350 0.82 -22.41 16.23
N LEU A 351 1.75 -23.14 15.58
CA LEU A 351 2.09 -22.93 14.17
C LEU A 351 0.90 -23.21 13.25
N THR A 352 0.17 -24.31 13.49
CA THR A 352 -1.02 -24.68 12.72
C THR A 352 -2.13 -23.62 12.86
N LEU A 353 -2.38 -23.11 14.06
CA LEU A 353 -3.35 -22.03 14.30
C LEU A 353 -2.95 -20.74 13.59
N ALA A 354 -1.68 -20.37 13.63
CA ALA A 354 -1.16 -19.20 12.94
C ALA A 354 -1.31 -19.32 11.40
N GLY A 355 -0.97 -20.48 10.84
CA GLY A 355 -1.16 -20.77 9.42
C GLY A 355 -2.63 -20.77 9.00
N GLY A 356 -3.51 -21.33 9.84
CA GLY A 356 -4.95 -21.29 9.66
C GLY A 356 -5.52 -19.86 9.68
N ALA A 357 -5.06 -19.03 10.63
CA ALA A 357 -5.45 -17.63 10.75
C ALA A 357 -4.98 -16.82 9.52
N TRP A 358 -3.75 -17.04 9.05
CA TRP A 358 -3.24 -16.43 7.82
C TRP A 358 -4.10 -16.80 6.61
N LEU A 359 -4.35 -18.09 6.38
CA LEU A 359 -5.13 -18.57 5.23
C LEU A 359 -6.57 -18.07 5.26
N LEU A 360 -7.24 -18.20 6.42
CA LEU A 360 -8.62 -17.71 6.61
C LEU A 360 -8.71 -16.22 6.38
N GLY A 361 -7.79 -15.43 6.95
CA GLY A 361 -7.76 -13.99 6.80
C GLY A 361 -7.46 -13.56 5.35
N ALA A 362 -6.55 -14.24 4.65
CA ALA A 362 -6.27 -13.98 3.24
C ALA A 362 -7.49 -14.28 2.35
N ALA A 363 -8.14 -15.43 2.55
CA ALA A 363 -9.34 -15.81 1.80
C ALA A 363 -10.52 -14.86 2.09
N ALA A 364 -10.77 -14.55 3.37
CA ALA A 364 -11.84 -13.63 3.77
C ALA A 364 -11.61 -12.22 3.20
N THR A 365 -10.38 -11.71 3.24
CA THR A 365 -10.03 -10.41 2.66
C THR A 365 -10.32 -10.38 1.17
N LEU A 366 -9.95 -11.43 0.43
CA LEU A 366 -10.23 -11.56 -1.01
C LEU A 366 -11.73 -11.51 -1.31
N VAL A 367 -12.54 -12.30 -0.57
CA VAL A 367 -14.00 -12.36 -0.74
C VAL A 367 -14.65 -11.01 -0.42
N VAL A 368 -14.27 -10.39 0.71
CA VAL A 368 -14.80 -9.09 1.11
C VAL A 368 -14.47 -8.01 0.09
N CYS A 369 -13.24 -7.97 -0.40
CA CYS A 369 -12.83 -7.02 -1.45
C CYS A 369 -13.64 -7.22 -2.73
N ALA A 370 -13.90 -8.47 -3.14
CA ALA A 370 -14.68 -8.76 -4.35
C ALA A 370 -16.16 -8.30 -4.20
N VAL A 371 -16.81 -8.64 -3.09
CA VAL A 371 -18.19 -8.22 -2.80
C VAL A 371 -18.30 -6.71 -2.70
N TRP A 372 -17.34 -6.08 -2.00
CA TRP A 372 -17.31 -4.63 -1.81
C TRP A 372 -17.08 -3.89 -3.13
N LEU A 373 -16.14 -4.35 -3.96
CA LEU A 373 -15.93 -3.82 -5.30
C LEU A 373 -17.22 -3.86 -6.13
N GLY A 374 -17.91 -5.01 -6.14
CA GLY A 374 -19.18 -5.16 -6.83
C GLY A 374 -20.26 -4.19 -6.33
N SER A 375 -20.30 -3.89 -5.02
CA SER A 375 -21.21 -2.89 -4.45
C SER A 375 -20.84 -1.46 -4.90
N VAL A 376 -19.56 -1.09 -4.77
CA VAL A 376 -19.07 0.23 -5.19
C VAL A 376 -19.36 0.49 -6.66
N LEU A 377 -19.14 -0.48 -7.53
CA LEU A 377 -19.38 -0.33 -8.97
C LEU A 377 -20.87 -0.20 -9.28
N ARG A 378 -21.74 -1.04 -8.69
CA ARG A 378 -23.20 -0.97 -8.89
C ARG A 378 -23.79 0.37 -8.45
N GLU A 379 -23.38 0.86 -7.28
CA GLU A 379 -23.84 2.15 -6.76
C GLU A 379 -23.40 3.33 -7.65
N SER A 380 -22.31 3.16 -8.40
CA SER A 380 -21.70 4.20 -9.23
C SER A 380 -22.23 4.24 -10.65
N ILE A 381 -23.14 3.33 -11.06
CA ILE A 381 -23.81 3.39 -12.35
C ILE A 381 -24.82 4.53 -12.33
N PRO A 382 -24.77 5.49 -13.29
CA PRO A 382 -25.75 6.57 -13.38
C PRO A 382 -27.19 6.06 -13.52
N PRO A 383 -28.18 6.73 -12.93
CA PRO A 383 -29.58 6.33 -13.05
C PRO A 383 -30.06 6.15 -14.48
N SER A 384 -29.55 6.97 -15.41
CA SER A 384 -29.87 6.90 -16.86
C SER A 384 -29.38 5.62 -17.55
N LEU A 385 -28.46 4.88 -16.94
CA LEU A 385 -27.92 3.61 -17.47
C LEU A 385 -28.41 2.37 -16.68
N ARG A 386 -29.19 2.56 -15.61
CA ARG A 386 -29.84 1.45 -14.91
C ARG A 386 -31.04 1.03 -15.75
N SER A 387 -31.02 -0.19 -16.30
CA SER A 387 -32.20 -0.78 -16.91
C SER A 387 -33.36 -0.75 -15.92
N GLU A 388 -34.49 -0.13 -16.27
CA GLU A 388 -35.74 -0.35 -15.54
C GLU A 388 -35.98 -1.86 -15.43
N PRO A 389 -36.39 -2.40 -14.27
CA PRO A 389 -36.84 -3.77 -14.22
C PRO A 389 -37.96 -3.91 -15.26
N ARG A 390 -37.74 -4.72 -16.29
CA ARG A 390 -38.81 -5.08 -17.23
C ARG A 390 -39.89 -5.67 -16.36
N GLY A 391 -40.98 -4.91 -16.18
CA GLY A 391 -42.16 -5.37 -15.52
C GLY A 391 -42.64 -6.65 -16.24
N VAL A 392 -42.65 -7.73 -15.48
CA VAL A 392 -43.34 -8.98 -15.81
C VAL A 392 -44.69 -8.93 -15.17
#